data_9050c881160ea22afce810eecc0555c5
#
_entry.id   9050c881160ea22afce810eecc0555c5
#
_cell.length_a   1.000
_cell.length_b   1.000
_cell.length_c   1.000
_cell.angle_alpha   90.00
_cell.angle_beta   90.00
_cell.angle_gamma   90.00
#
_symmetry.space_group_name_H-M   'P 1'
#
loop_
_entity.id
_entity.type
_entity.pdbx_description
1 polymer ?
#
loop_
_entity_poly.entity_id
_entity_poly.type
_entity_poly.pdbx_seq_one_letter_code
_entity_poly.pdbx_strand_id
1 'polypeptide(L)'
;MLDGEEFDERPVDLRTFVQSPDYLGLPPLSEYQYTLIEKSSQIYKESTLIKLFGEEEGVRMFKQTANEVVAQLGKGSGKDYCSTISVAYIVYLLLCLKDPASYYGKPPGDSIDIINIAINAQQANNVFFKGFRTRIDKSPWFVGKYTEKASEIKFNKNITVHSGHSEREAWEGYNVIVVILDEISGFSVENTTGHEQAKTGSLIYEMYRASVDSRFPDYGKVILLSFPRYKNDYIQQRYDDVVAEKETVTRTHHFKLDDTLPDGTEGNEFDIEWEEDHILSYKYPRMYALRRPTWDINPTRSINDFKVAFYKNAPDALGRFACMPSEAIDAFFKSREKIEKAFSNMSLAVDEFGRFENWFAPDPDKEYFLHVDLAQKHDHCAVSMAHVQKWVNVKVTDTYSQPAPIVEVDAVRYWTPTPDKSVDFTEVKDYILSLRTKGFKIRVCTFDRWNSHDMMQQLKQYGINTETLSVAKKHYDDMAMVVAEDRLS
;
A
#
# COMPACT_ATOMS: atom_id res chain seq x y z
N MET A 1 -47.05 14.70 -1.48
CA MET A 1 -46.41 15.96 -1.88
C MET A 1 -45.12 16.02 -1.09
N LEU A 2 -43.99 15.94 -1.76
CA LEU A 2 -42.69 16.23 -1.13
C LEU A 2 -42.71 17.72 -0.82
N ASP A 3 -42.66 18.09 0.46
CA ASP A 3 -42.65 19.47 0.87
C ASP A 3 -41.45 20.13 0.25
N GLY A 4 -41.68 21.14 -0.57
CA GLY A 4 -40.70 21.85 -1.37
C GLY A 4 -39.68 22.68 -0.56
N GLU A 5 -39.31 22.24 0.67
CA GLU A 5 -38.40 22.96 1.52
C GLU A 5 -36.92 22.56 1.35
N GLU A 6 -36.62 21.33 1.01
CA GLU A 6 -35.23 20.86 0.92
C GLU A 6 -34.70 20.71 -0.51
N PHE A 7 -35.55 20.47 -1.50
CA PHE A 7 -35.15 20.15 -2.89
C PHE A 7 -35.71 21.13 -3.92
N ASP A 8 -34.92 21.47 -4.94
CA ASP A 8 -35.39 22.09 -6.18
C ASP A 8 -35.88 21.03 -7.17
N GLU A 9 -35.25 19.86 -7.15
CA GLU A 9 -35.56 18.72 -8.02
C GLU A 9 -35.43 17.43 -7.22
N ARG A 10 -36.42 16.51 -7.37
CA ARG A 10 -36.32 15.19 -6.74
C ARG A 10 -35.23 14.38 -7.40
N PRO A 11 -34.22 13.87 -6.65
CA PRO A 11 -33.14 13.10 -7.23
C PRO A 11 -33.66 11.75 -7.79
N VAL A 12 -33.11 11.35 -8.93
CA VAL A 12 -33.30 10.01 -9.49
C VAL A 12 -32.30 9.04 -8.87
N ASP A 13 -32.63 7.75 -8.95
CA ASP A 13 -31.73 6.68 -8.51
C ASP A 13 -30.48 6.59 -9.40
N LEU A 14 -29.43 5.93 -8.88
CA LEU A 14 -28.14 5.83 -9.57
C LEU A 14 -28.26 5.15 -10.95
N ARG A 15 -29.10 4.11 -11.09
CA ARG A 15 -29.22 3.40 -12.38
C ARG A 15 -29.84 4.30 -13.44
N THR A 16 -30.88 5.04 -13.07
CA THR A 16 -31.49 6.06 -13.92
C THR A 16 -30.49 7.15 -14.28
N PHE A 17 -29.73 7.68 -13.29
CA PHE A 17 -28.71 8.69 -13.53
C PHE A 17 -27.62 8.22 -14.50
N VAL A 18 -27.15 6.98 -14.38
CA VAL A 18 -26.11 6.41 -15.25
C VAL A 18 -26.63 6.17 -16.68
N GLN A 19 -27.80 5.54 -16.81
CA GLN A 19 -28.25 4.98 -18.09
C GLN A 19 -29.11 5.92 -18.92
N SER A 20 -29.90 6.79 -18.27
CA SER A 20 -30.79 7.68 -19.02
C SER A 20 -30.02 8.70 -19.85
N PRO A 21 -30.38 8.91 -21.12
CA PRO A 21 -29.77 9.92 -21.99
C PRO A 21 -30.01 11.36 -21.49
N ASP A 22 -30.93 11.61 -20.60
CA ASP A 22 -31.16 12.92 -19.99
C ASP A 22 -30.04 13.26 -18.96
N TYR A 23 -29.36 12.26 -18.44
CA TYR A 23 -28.26 12.38 -17.48
C TYR A 23 -26.92 11.96 -18.10
N LEU A 24 -26.33 10.81 -17.73
CA LEU A 24 -25.02 10.43 -18.26
C LEU A 24 -25.11 9.64 -19.58
N GLY A 25 -26.21 8.93 -19.85
CA GLY A 25 -26.40 8.15 -21.07
C GLY A 25 -25.33 7.06 -21.27
N LEU A 26 -24.84 6.45 -20.18
CA LEU A 26 -23.80 5.45 -20.22
C LEU A 26 -24.36 4.03 -20.32
N PRO A 27 -23.60 3.06 -20.86
CA PRO A 27 -23.99 1.64 -20.78
C PRO A 27 -24.21 1.17 -19.34
N PRO A 28 -25.01 0.11 -19.14
CA PRO A 28 -25.14 -0.52 -17.82
C PRO A 28 -23.78 -0.89 -17.24
N LEU A 29 -23.63 -0.66 -15.95
CA LEU A 29 -22.44 -1.04 -15.18
C LEU A 29 -22.61 -2.48 -14.66
N SER A 30 -21.50 -3.11 -14.21
CA SER A 30 -21.60 -4.34 -13.43
C SER A 30 -22.21 -4.07 -12.04
N GLU A 31 -22.78 -5.09 -11.39
CA GLU A 31 -23.34 -4.94 -10.05
C GLU A 31 -22.30 -4.47 -9.04
N TYR A 32 -21.07 -4.94 -9.14
CA TYR A 32 -19.96 -4.47 -8.30
C TYR A 32 -19.65 -2.99 -8.50
N GLN A 33 -19.71 -2.50 -9.75
CA GLN A 33 -19.53 -1.08 -10.04
C GLN A 33 -20.67 -0.24 -9.47
N TYR A 34 -21.93 -0.69 -9.63
CA TYR A 34 -23.07 -0.02 -9.02
C TYR A 34 -22.95 0.05 -7.50
N THR A 35 -22.67 -1.07 -6.85
CA THR A 35 -22.51 -1.11 -5.38
C THR A 35 -21.39 -0.19 -4.90
N LEU A 36 -20.22 -0.20 -5.57
CA LEU A 36 -19.13 0.69 -5.25
C LEU A 36 -19.53 2.16 -5.34
N ILE A 37 -20.23 2.55 -6.41
CA ILE A 37 -20.68 3.93 -6.59
C ILE A 37 -21.75 4.31 -5.56
N GLU A 38 -22.71 3.44 -5.27
CA GLU A 38 -23.72 3.69 -4.22
C GLU A 38 -23.07 3.93 -2.85
N LYS A 39 -22.12 3.06 -2.44
CA LYS A 39 -21.40 3.23 -1.18
C LYS A 39 -20.56 4.51 -1.15
N SER A 40 -20.01 4.88 -2.30
CA SER A 40 -19.18 6.10 -2.43
C SER A 40 -19.98 7.39 -2.51
N SER A 41 -21.27 7.36 -2.86
CA SER A 41 -22.04 8.56 -3.21
C SER A 41 -23.20 8.90 -2.28
N GLN A 42 -23.61 8.02 -1.37
CA GLN A 42 -24.72 8.31 -0.46
C GLN A 42 -24.34 9.38 0.57
N ILE A 43 -24.90 10.58 0.44
CA ILE A 43 -24.56 11.78 1.25
C ILE A 43 -25.77 12.38 1.97
N TYR A 44 -26.98 11.86 1.76
CA TYR A 44 -28.17 12.44 2.40
C TYR A 44 -28.33 12.01 3.85
N LYS A 45 -29.00 12.86 4.62
CA LYS A 45 -29.40 12.59 6.01
C LYS A 45 -30.42 11.46 6.07
N GLU A 46 -30.45 10.75 7.19
CA GLU A 46 -31.46 9.71 7.43
C GLU A 46 -32.87 10.23 7.24
N SER A 47 -33.18 11.40 7.82
CA SER A 47 -34.49 12.05 7.68
C SER A 47 -34.87 12.32 6.22
N THR A 48 -33.92 12.66 5.39
CA THR A 48 -34.11 12.87 3.95
C THR A 48 -34.37 11.59 3.22
N LEU A 49 -33.61 10.53 3.53
CA LEU A 49 -33.83 9.19 2.95
C LEU A 49 -35.20 8.62 3.33
N ILE A 50 -35.62 8.82 4.58
CA ILE A 50 -36.98 8.44 5.03
C ILE A 50 -38.06 9.19 4.24
N LYS A 51 -37.90 10.48 4.00
CA LYS A 51 -38.83 11.27 3.19
C LYS A 51 -38.88 10.81 1.73
N LEU A 52 -37.74 10.42 1.15
CA LEU A 52 -37.64 10.00 -0.26
C LEU A 52 -38.16 8.59 -0.49
N PHE A 53 -37.85 7.63 0.41
CA PHE A 53 -37.99 6.20 0.21
C PHE A 53 -38.92 5.50 1.21
N GLY A 54 -39.44 6.22 2.24
CA GLY A 54 -40.22 5.66 3.34
C GLY A 54 -39.32 5.24 4.52
N GLU A 55 -39.96 5.01 5.68
CA GLU A 55 -39.25 4.82 6.95
C GLU A 55 -38.32 3.61 6.93
N GLU A 56 -38.85 2.45 6.57
CA GLU A 56 -38.08 1.20 6.57
C GLU A 56 -36.87 1.26 5.62
N GLU A 57 -37.11 1.64 4.37
CA GLU A 57 -36.07 1.70 3.34
C GLU A 57 -35.07 2.85 3.60
N GLY A 58 -35.54 4.02 4.01
CA GLY A 58 -34.67 5.17 4.32
C GLY A 58 -33.72 4.88 5.47
N VAL A 59 -34.20 4.24 6.55
CA VAL A 59 -33.35 3.81 7.68
C VAL A 59 -32.36 2.73 7.22
N ARG A 60 -32.81 1.76 6.42
CA ARG A 60 -31.94 0.73 5.86
C ARG A 60 -30.81 1.33 5.02
N MET A 61 -31.14 2.23 4.10
CA MET A 61 -30.16 2.90 3.25
C MET A 61 -29.15 3.69 4.08
N PHE A 62 -29.60 4.44 5.09
CA PHE A 62 -28.71 5.20 5.96
C PHE A 62 -27.74 4.29 6.75
N LYS A 63 -28.25 3.21 7.33
CA LYS A 63 -27.42 2.23 8.04
C LYS A 63 -26.37 1.56 7.15
N GLN A 64 -26.64 1.45 5.87
CA GLN A 64 -25.71 0.90 4.88
C GLN A 64 -24.78 1.93 4.26
N THR A 65 -24.87 3.20 4.66
CA THR A 65 -23.98 4.27 4.19
C THR A 65 -22.57 4.07 4.74
N ALA A 66 -21.57 4.17 3.89
CA ALA A 66 -20.17 4.17 4.30
C ALA A 66 -19.63 5.60 4.37
N ASN A 67 -18.84 5.89 5.40
CA ASN A 67 -18.05 7.12 5.53
C ASN A 67 -16.63 6.93 4.99
N GLU A 68 -16.18 5.68 4.95
CA GLU A 68 -14.92 5.28 4.34
C GLU A 68 -15.16 4.12 3.38
N VAL A 69 -14.59 4.22 2.19
CA VAL A 69 -14.66 3.19 1.15
C VAL A 69 -13.25 2.76 0.80
N VAL A 70 -12.94 1.49 1.00
CA VAL A 70 -11.64 0.89 0.68
C VAL A 70 -11.82 -0.05 -0.51
N ALA A 71 -11.45 0.40 -1.71
CA ALA A 71 -11.63 -0.39 -2.92
C ALA A 71 -10.28 -0.85 -3.48
N GLN A 72 -9.95 -2.10 -3.24
CA GLN A 72 -8.82 -2.80 -3.86
C GLN A 72 -9.28 -3.39 -5.18
N LEU A 73 -8.89 -2.76 -6.27
CA LEU A 73 -9.32 -3.11 -7.62
C LEU A 73 -8.13 -3.29 -8.55
N GLY A 74 -8.09 -4.40 -9.27
CA GLY A 74 -7.00 -4.68 -10.19
C GLY A 74 -6.83 -3.61 -11.27
N LYS A 75 -5.62 -3.47 -11.78
CA LYS A 75 -5.28 -2.50 -12.82
C LYS A 75 -6.10 -2.73 -14.09
N GLY A 76 -6.81 -1.71 -14.55
CA GLY A 76 -7.73 -1.83 -15.69
C GLY A 76 -9.16 -2.23 -15.32
N SER A 77 -9.48 -2.31 -14.02
CA SER A 77 -10.83 -2.60 -13.50
C SER A 77 -11.89 -1.53 -13.82
N GLY A 78 -11.45 -0.32 -14.18
CA GLY A 78 -12.35 0.82 -14.34
C GLY A 78 -12.57 1.63 -13.06
N LYS A 79 -11.63 1.58 -12.09
CA LYS A 79 -11.70 2.37 -10.85
C LYS A 79 -11.89 3.87 -11.12
N ASP A 80 -11.13 4.44 -12.05
CA ASP A 80 -11.25 5.85 -12.45
C ASP A 80 -12.60 6.14 -13.10
N TYR A 81 -13.13 5.16 -13.84
CA TYR A 81 -14.46 5.22 -14.43
C TYR A 81 -15.52 5.32 -13.34
N CYS A 82 -15.47 4.45 -12.32
CA CYS A 82 -16.39 4.48 -11.19
C CYS A 82 -16.25 5.75 -10.36
N SER A 83 -15.02 6.20 -10.05
CA SER A 83 -14.79 7.40 -9.25
C SER A 83 -15.36 8.66 -9.92
N THR A 84 -15.19 8.80 -11.23
CA THR A 84 -15.74 9.95 -11.98
C THR A 84 -17.27 9.93 -12.03
N ILE A 85 -17.91 8.74 -12.10
CA ILE A 85 -19.36 8.60 -12.00
C ILE A 85 -19.83 8.92 -10.58
N SER A 86 -19.13 8.41 -9.55
CA SER A 86 -19.45 8.71 -8.14
C SER A 86 -19.47 10.21 -7.89
N VAL A 87 -18.43 10.93 -8.35
CA VAL A 87 -18.37 12.38 -8.18
C VAL A 87 -19.47 13.09 -8.97
N ALA A 88 -19.75 12.66 -10.19
CA ALA A 88 -20.85 13.24 -10.97
C ALA A 88 -22.21 13.04 -10.29
N TYR A 89 -22.44 11.86 -9.70
CA TYR A 89 -23.68 11.58 -8.98
C TYR A 89 -23.75 12.36 -7.66
N ILE A 90 -22.65 12.50 -6.92
CA ILE A 90 -22.58 13.34 -5.70
C ILE A 90 -22.91 14.82 -6.04
N VAL A 91 -22.29 15.36 -7.08
CA VAL A 91 -22.56 16.73 -7.54
C VAL A 91 -24.05 16.87 -7.95
N TYR A 92 -24.58 15.89 -8.65
CA TYR A 92 -26.00 15.82 -9.01
C TYR A 92 -26.90 15.87 -7.75
N LEU A 93 -26.63 15.00 -6.77
CA LEU A 93 -27.38 14.95 -5.51
C LEU A 93 -27.32 16.28 -4.75
N LEU A 94 -26.14 16.92 -4.67
CA LEU A 94 -25.96 18.23 -4.04
C LEU A 94 -26.73 19.33 -4.79
N LEU A 95 -26.70 19.33 -6.13
CA LEU A 95 -27.41 20.32 -6.94
C LEU A 95 -28.93 20.14 -6.89
N CYS A 96 -29.45 18.96 -6.57
CA CYS A 96 -30.88 18.74 -6.33
C CYS A 96 -31.37 19.45 -5.04
N LEU A 97 -30.51 19.67 -4.04
CA LEU A 97 -30.86 20.42 -2.83
C LEU A 97 -31.01 21.91 -3.15
N LYS A 98 -31.94 22.61 -2.50
CA LYS A 98 -32.09 24.07 -2.64
C LYS A 98 -30.84 24.83 -2.19
N ASP A 99 -30.36 24.54 -1.00
CA ASP A 99 -29.16 25.10 -0.41
C ASP A 99 -28.35 24.00 0.26
N PRO A 100 -27.36 23.44 -0.44
CA PRO A 100 -26.50 22.37 0.09
C PRO A 100 -25.77 22.77 1.39
N ALA A 101 -25.32 24.02 1.53
CA ALA A 101 -24.62 24.47 2.72
C ALA A 101 -25.55 24.42 3.95
N SER A 102 -26.72 25.06 3.85
CA SER A 102 -27.73 25.05 4.93
C SER A 102 -28.22 23.63 5.25
N TYR A 103 -28.32 22.76 4.25
CA TYR A 103 -28.69 21.36 4.45
C TYR A 103 -27.73 20.64 5.43
N TYR A 104 -26.45 20.93 5.39
CA TYR A 104 -25.45 20.38 6.32
C TYR A 104 -25.18 21.27 7.55
N GLY A 105 -26.05 22.26 7.81
CA GLY A 105 -25.92 23.13 8.98
C GLY A 105 -24.81 24.16 8.88
N LYS A 106 -24.39 24.51 7.66
CA LYS A 106 -23.42 25.58 7.39
C LYS A 106 -24.13 26.88 7.04
N PRO A 107 -23.44 28.03 7.13
CA PRO A 107 -23.98 29.28 6.66
C PRO A 107 -24.46 29.21 5.21
N PRO A 108 -25.59 29.83 4.86
CA PRO A 108 -26.07 29.87 3.48
C PRO A 108 -25.00 30.37 2.50
N GLY A 109 -24.78 29.65 1.43
CA GLY A 109 -23.81 30.00 0.40
C GLY A 109 -22.35 29.65 0.71
N ASP A 110 -22.07 29.00 1.83
CA ASP A 110 -20.74 28.40 2.04
C ASP A 110 -20.38 27.37 0.94
N SER A 111 -19.09 27.22 0.68
CA SER A 111 -18.65 26.23 -0.31
C SER A 111 -18.81 24.80 0.20
N ILE A 112 -19.03 23.87 -0.72
CA ILE A 112 -18.90 22.44 -0.51
C ILE A 112 -17.91 21.92 -1.53
N ASP A 113 -16.86 21.26 -1.02
CA ASP A 113 -15.71 20.88 -1.82
C ASP A 113 -15.58 19.36 -1.92
N ILE A 114 -15.27 18.89 -3.12
CA ILE A 114 -14.95 17.48 -3.45
C ILE A 114 -13.54 17.46 -3.99
N ILE A 115 -12.68 16.63 -3.45
CA ILE A 115 -11.26 16.62 -3.83
C ILE A 115 -10.85 15.22 -4.30
N ASN A 116 -10.21 15.15 -5.47
CA ASN A 116 -9.52 13.95 -5.92
C ASN A 116 -8.01 14.16 -5.80
N ILE A 117 -7.35 13.31 -5.04
CA ILE A 117 -5.90 13.33 -4.81
C ILE A 117 -5.27 12.15 -5.51
N ALA A 118 -4.29 12.41 -6.38
CA ALA A 118 -3.45 11.39 -7.01
C ALA A 118 -1.97 11.58 -6.63
N ILE A 119 -1.12 10.62 -6.98
CA ILE A 119 0.32 10.63 -6.67
C ILE A 119 0.98 11.92 -7.17
N ASN A 120 0.60 12.38 -8.35
CA ASN A 120 1.13 13.61 -8.95
C ASN A 120 0.04 14.40 -9.70
N ALA A 121 0.32 15.68 -9.91
CA ALA A 121 -0.61 16.60 -10.59
C ALA A 121 -0.98 16.18 -12.01
N GLN A 122 -0.06 15.57 -12.76
CA GLN A 122 -0.31 15.14 -14.11
C GLN A 122 -1.31 13.98 -14.18
N GLN A 123 -1.20 13.02 -13.27
CA GLN A 123 -2.14 11.91 -13.16
C GLN A 123 -3.53 12.41 -12.73
N ALA A 124 -3.59 13.27 -11.71
CA ALA A 124 -4.84 13.86 -11.25
C ALA A 124 -5.60 14.58 -12.38
N ASN A 125 -4.90 15.41 -13.15
CA ASN A 125 -5.52 16.18 -14.23
C ASN A 125 -5.83 15.34 -15.47
N ASN A 126 -4.91 14.47 -15.91
CA ASN A 126 -5.07 13.78 -17.18
C ASN A 126 -6.01 12.57 -17.12
N VAL A 127 -6.13 11.92 -15.95
CA VAL A 127 -6.94 10.71 -15.80
C VAL A 127 -8.30 11.06 -15.21
N PHE A 128 -8.34 11.46 -13.93
CA PHE A 128 -9.60 11.73 -13.25
C PHE A 128 -10.31 12.95 -13.85
N PHE A 129 -9.66 14.11 -13.86
CA PHE A 129 -10.31 15.37 -14.20
C PHE A 129 -10.82 15.40 -15.64
N LYS A 130 -10.02 14.90 -16.59
CA LYS A 130 -10.44 14.75 -17.99
C LYS A 130 -11.62 13.79 -18.13
N GLY A 131 -11.59 12.66 -17.41
CA GLY A 131 -12.68 11.68 -17.41
C GLY A 131 -13.97 12.24 -16.83
N PHE A 132 -13.89 12.94 -15.69
CA PHE A 132 -15.02 13.60 -15.05
C PHE A 132 -15.62 14.68 -15.96
N ARG A 133 -14.79 15.57 -16.49
CA ARG A 133 -15.19 16.61 -17.44
C ARG A 133 -15.96 16.04 -18.64
N THR A 134 -15.41 15.02 -19.28
CA THR A 134 -16.05 14.38 -20.44
C THR A 134 -17.45 13.87 -20.12
N ARG A 135 -17.72 13.44 -18.87
CA ARG A 135 -19.06 12.98 -18.48
C ARG A 135 -20.04 14.10 -18.32
N ILE A 136 -19.67 15.16 -17.60
CA ILE A 136 -20.56 16.30 -17.36
C ILE A 136 -20.81 17.10 -18.65
N ASP A 137 -19.81 17.22 -19.55
CA ASP A 137 -19.95 17.89 -20.84
C ASP A 137 -20.95 17.19 -21.78
N LYS A 138 -20.99 15.85 -21.71
CA LYS A 138 -21.91 15.05 -22.54
C LYS A 138 -23.31 14.94 -21.94
N SER A 139 -23.49 15.31 -20.68
CA SER A 139 -24.75 15.20 -19.98
C SER A 139 -25.65 16.41 -20.22
N PRO A 140 -26.85 16.25 -20.81
CA PRO A 140 -27.79 17.36 -20.96
C PRO A 140 -28.16 18.01 -19.66
N TRP A 141 -28.23 17.24 -18.56
CA TRP A 141 -28.62 17.76 -17.25
C TRP A 141 -27.62 18.77 -16.67
N PHE A 142 -26.31 18.63 -16.97
CA PHE A 142 -25.28 19.54 -16.46
C PHE A 142 -25.10 20.82 -17.29
N VAL A 143 -25.75 20.94 -18.42
CA VAL A 143 -25.61 22.13 -19.30
C VAL A 143 -25.96 23.42 -18.54
N GLY A 144 -25.05 24.39 -18.52
CA GLY A 144 -25.21 25.68 -17.87
C GLY A 144 -25.12 25.67 -16.36
N LYS A 145 -24.74 24.55 -15.73
CA LYS A 145 -24.66 24.40 -14.28
C LYS A 145 -23.25 24.53 -13.71
N TYR A 146 -22.22 24.69 -14.53
CA TYR A 146 -20.83 24.78 -14.09
C TYR A 146 -19.97 25.72 -14.93
N THR A 147 -18.82 26.10 -14.38
CA THR A 147 -17.74 26.82 -15.02
C THR A 147 -16.42 26.11 -14.76
N GLU A 148 -15.49 26.16 -15.71
CA GLU A 148 -14.22 25.45 -15.62
C GLU A 148 -13.03 26.38 -15.40
N LYS A 149 -12.05 25.88 -14.62
CA LYS A 149 -10.68 26.35 -14.56
C LYS A 149 -9.71 25.17 -14.69
N ALA A 150 -8.42 25.44 -14.76
CA ALA A 150 -7.42 24.40 -15.03
C ALA A 150 -7.41 23.24 -14.03
N SER A 151 -7.65 23.50 -12.73
CA SER A 151 -7.59 22.52 -11.64
C SER A 151 -8.87 22.41 -10.83
N GLU A 152 -9.93 23.09 -11.21
CA GLU A 152 -11.23 23.06 -10.54
C GLU A 152 -12.40 23.20 -11.52
N ILE A 153 -13.51 22.56 -11.19
CA ILE A 153 -14.80 22.77 -11.83
C ILE A 153 -15.75 23.27 -10.77
N LYS A 154 -16.25 24.48 -10.98
CA LYS A 154 -17.15 25.14 -10.04
C LYS A 154 -18.58 25.07 -10.57
N PHE A 155 -19.44 24.42 -9.79
CA PHE A 155 -20.87 24.29 -10.04
C PHE A 155 -21.67 25.41 -9.38
N ASN A 156 -22.92 25.54 -9.79
CA ASN A 156 -23.90 26.36 -9.11
C ASN A 156 -23.98 25.98 -7.61
N LYS A 157 -24.52 26.85 -6.76
CA LYS A 157 -24.68 26.61 -5.31
C LYS A 157 -23.33 26.40 -4.57
N ASN A 158 -22.25 27.00 -5.09
CA ASN A 158 -20.89 26.95 -4.51
C ASN A 158 -20.33 25.54 -4.26
N ILE A 159 -20.69 24.60 -5.12
CA ILE A 159 -20.10 23.25 -5.11
C ILE A 159 -18.85 23.27 -6.02
N THR A 160 -17.72 22.79 -5.54
CA THR A 160 -16.48 22.77 -6.33
C THR A 160 -15.83 21.38 -6.31
N VAL A 161 -15.45 20.90 -7.47
CA VAL A 161 -14.64 19.68 -7.63
C VAL A 161 -13.21 20.10 -7.94
N HIS A 162 -12.27 19.64 -7.12
CA HIS A 162 -10.85 19.95 -7.23
C HIS A 162 -10.04 18.74 -7.64
N SER A 163 -9.02 18.97 -8.43
CA SER A 163 -7.97 17.99 -8.73
C SER A 163 -6.70 18.40 -7.99
N GLY A 164 -6.28 17.58 -7.04
CA GLY A 164 -5.12 17.80 -6.19
C GLY A 164 -4.04 16.74 -6.35
N HIS A 165 -2.89 16.99 -5.75
CA HIS A 165 -1.81 16.01 -5.65
C HIS A 165 -1.25 16.01 -4.22
N SER A 166 -0.51 14.97 -3.88
CA SER A 166 -0.03 14.69 -2.51
C SER A 166 0.90 15.75 -1.91
N GLU A 167 1.46 16.65 -2.73
CA GLU A 167 2.40 17.68 -2.27
C GLU A 167 1.75 18.99 -1.79
N ARG A 168 0.43 19.16 -1.94
CA ARG A 168 -0.26 20.41 -1.55
C ARG A 168 -0.88 20.33 -0.16
N GLU A 169 -0.35 21.12 0.77
CA GLU A 169 -0.92 21.36 2.13
C GLU A 169 -2.16 22.27 2.15
N ALA A 170 -2.61 22.73 1.00
CA ALA A 170 -3.51 23.89 0.87
C ALA A 170 -4.99 23.61 1.16
N TRP A 171 -5.38 22.40 1.60
CA TRP A 171 -6.79 22.00 1.68
C TRP A 171 -7.43 22.09 3.09
N GLU A 172 -6.67 22.46 4.12
CA GLU A 172 -7.15 22.50 5.50
C GLU A 172 -8.29 23.50 5.75
N GLY A 173 -8.40 24.52 4.93
CA GLY A 173 -9.43 25.54 5.04
C GLY A 173 -10.74 25.27 4.29
N TYR A 174 -10.82 24.20 3.52
CA TYR A 174 -11.95 23.88 2.65
C TYR A 174 -13.05 23.10 3.38
N ASN A 175 -14.31 23.26 2.96
CA ASN A 175 -15.43 22.48 3.44
C ASN A 175 -15.55 21.17 2.64
N VAL A 176 -14.63 20.25 2.89
CA VAL A 176 -14.50 19.02 2.11
C VAL A 176 -15.50 17.99 2.57
N ILE A 177 -16.46 17.64 1.71
CA ILE A 177 -17.43 16.56 1.96
C ILE A 177 -16.95 15.20 1.45
N VAL A 178 -16.19 15.17 0.36
CA VAL A 178 -15.67 13.91 -0.21
C VAL A 178 -14.21 14.10 -0.62
N VAL A 179 -13.38 13.17 -0.20
CA VAL A 179 -12.00 13.01 -0.67
C VAL A 179 -11.84 11.65 -1.33
N ILE A 180 -11.21 11.64 -2.50
CA ILE A 180 -10.79 10.43 -3.20
C ILE A 180 -9.27 10.38 -3.17
N LEU A 181 -8.70 9.32 -2.61
CA LEU A 181 -7.27 9.05 -2.59
C LEU A 181 -6.98 7.96 -3.64
N ASP A 182 -6.66 8.41 -4.85
CA ASP A 182 -6.41 7.53 -5.99
C ASP A 182 -4.96 7.06 -6.03
N GLU A 183 -4.77 5.77 -6.27
CA GLU A 183 -3.46 5.09 -6.28
C GLU A 183 -2.70 5.24 -4.95
N ILE A 184 -3.40 5.18 -3.82
CA ILE A 184 -2.81 5.40 -2.48
C ILE A 184 -1.62 4.48 -2.18
N SER A 185 -1.58 3.26 -2.73
CA SER A 185 -0.41 2.37 -2.65
C SER A 185 0.84 2.91 -3.35
N GLY A 186 0.70 3.94 -4.15
CA GLY A 186 1.82 4.59 -4.84
C GLY A 186 2.42 5.77 -4.08
N PHE A 187 1.78 6.24 -3.00
CA PHE A 187 2.36 7.26 -2.15
C PHE A 187 3.57 6.68 -1.42
N SER A 188 4.67 7.44 -1.34
CA SER A 188 5.94 6.93 -0.84
C SER A 188 5.82 6.37 0.59
N VAL A 189 6.47 5.23 0.80
CA VAL A 189 6.55 4.55 2.11
C VAL A 189 7.84 4.94 2.86
N GLU A 190 8.78 5.63 2.21
CA GLU A 190 10.14 5.83 2.74
C GLU A 190 10.37 7.21 3.35
N ASN A 191 11.01 7.17 4.52
CA ASN A 191 11.75 8.27 5.12
C ASN A 191 12.98 8.58 4.25
N THR A 192 12.84 9.46 3.27
CA THR A 192 14.02 10.05 2.64
C THR A 192 14.68 11.01 3.63
N THR A 193 15.89 10.68 4.03
CA THR A 193 16.77 11.52 4.85
C THR A 193 17.06 12.82 4.10
N GLY A 194 16.32 13.86 4.38
CA GLY A 194 16.55 15.20 3.83
C GLY A 194 15.28 16.04 3.80
N HIS A 195 15.10 16.90 4.74
CA HIS A 195 14.27 18.11 4.91
C HIS A 195 12.87 18.22 4.27
N GLU A 196 12.38 17.27 3.48
CA GLU A 196 10.98 17.12 3.08
C GLU A 196 10.47 15.81 3.67
N GLN A 197 9.56 15.91 4.64
CA GLN A 197 8.82 14.74 5.13
C GLN A 197 8.05 14.16 3.97
N ALA A 198 8.49 13.02 3.46
CA ALA A 198 7.75 12.28 2.45
C ALA A 198 6.35 11.96 3.02
N LYS A 199 5.30 12.50 2.39
CA LYS A 199 3.93 12.26 2.82
C LYS A 199 3.56 10.82 2.50
N THR A 200 3.57 9.96 3.51
CA THR A 200 3.13 8.57 3.40
C THR A 200 1.62 8.50 3.17
N GLY A 201 1.15 7.38 2.62
CA GLY A 201 -0.30 7.18 2.41
C GLY A 201 -1.11 7.34 3.70
N SER A 202 -0.57 6.90 4.85
CA SER A 202 -1.20 7.07 6.16
C SER A 202 -1.31 8.54 6.56
N LEU A 203 -0.25 9.32 6.42
CA LEU A 203 -0.25 10.74 6.80
C LEU A 203 -1.25 11.55 5.98
N ILE A 204 -1.30 11.30 4.66
CA ILE A 204 -2.26 11.94 3.75
C ILE A 204 -3.69 11.55 4.13
N TYR A 205 -3.94 10.28 4.40
CA TYR A 205 -5.25 9.80 4.84
C TYR A 205 -5.69 10.50 6.13
N GLU A 206 -4.85 10.51 7.18
CA GLU A 206 -5.19 11.12 8.48
C GLU A 206 -5.51 12.61 8.34
N MET A 207 -4.74 13.33 7.56
CA MET A 207 -4.96 14.76 7.30
C MET A 207 -6.34 15.01 6.66
N TYR A 208 -6.68 14.25 5.61
CA TYR A 208 -7.96 14.41 4.93
C TYR A 208 -9.12 13.85 5.73
N ARG A 209 -8.91 12.73 6.46
CA ARG A 209 -9.94 12.18 7.34
C ARG A 209 -10.35 13.19 8.42
N ALA A 210 -9.37 13.81 9.09
CA ALA A 210 -9.61 14.85 10.08
C ALA A 210 -10.34 16.07 9.48
N SER A 211 -9.99 16.48 8.27
CA SER A 211 -10.66 17.58 7.57
C SER A 211 -12.13 17.26 7.28
N VAL A 212 -12.41 16.08 6.76
CA VAL A 212 -13.77 15.60 6.45
C VAL A 212 -14.60 15.47 7.73
N ASP A 213 -14.07 14.84 8.78
CA ASP A 213 -14.77 14.60 10.03
C ASP A 213 -15.11 15.89 10.77
N SER A 214 -14.21 16.87 10.74
CA SER A 214 -14.47 18.17 11.38
C SER A 214 -15.57 18.97 10.69
N ARG A 215 -15.81 18.74 9.40
CA ARG A 215 -16.76 19.49 8.58
C ARG A 215 -18.09 18.75 8.33
N PHE A 216 -18.03 17.44 8.12
CA PHE A 216 -19.16 16.59 7.76
C PHE A 216 -19.08 15.23 8.48
N PRO A 217 -19.17 15.18 9.83
CA PRO A 217 -18.87 13.97 10.62
C PRO A 217 -19.73 12.76 10.24
N ASP A 218 -21.00 12.98 9.88
CA ASP A 218 -21.93 11.86 9.59
C ASP A 218 -22.05 11.52 8.11
N TYR A 219 -21.70 12.45 7.22
CA TYR A 219 -22.00 12.38 5.79
C TYR A 219 -20.75 12.41 4.92
N GLY A 220 -19.65 12.92 5.47
CA GLY A 220 -18.40 13.03 4.77
C GLY A 220 -17.79 11.69 4.42
N LYS A 221 -17.04 11.63 3.32
CA LYS A 221 -16.47 10.39 2.79
C LYS A 221 -14.99 10.51 2.48
N VAL A 222 -14.26 9.46 2.82
CA VAL A 222 -12.92 9.21 2.33
C VAL A 222 -12.93 7.92 1.50
N ILE A 223 -12.52 8.00 0.25
CA ILE A 223 -12.56 6.91 -0.71
C ILE A 223 -11.13 6.57 -1.11
N LEU A 224 -10.67 5.37 -0.77
CA LEU A 224 -9.36 4.86 -1.10
C LEU A 224 -9.48 3.92 -2.32
N LEU A 225 -8.76 4.24 -3.39
CA LEU A 225 -8.77 3.46 -4.61
C LEU A 225 -7.33 3.07 -4.97
N SER A 226 -7.04 1.78 -5.02
CA SER A 226 -5.77 1.26 -5.53
C SER A 226 -5.85 -0.25 -5.75
N PHE A 227 -4.83 -0.83 -6.35
CA PHE A 227 -4.52 -2.23 -6.13
C PHE A 227 -3.40 -2.32 -5.07
N PRO A 228 -3.43 -3.32 -4.19
CA PRO A 228 -2.37 -3.51 -3.20
C PRO A 228 -1.11 -3.98 -3.91
N ARG A 229 0.00 -3.26 -3.73
CA ARG A 229 1.30 -3.66 -4.28
C ARG A 229 1.98 -4.66 -3.36
N TYR A 230 1.86 -4.43 -2.05
CA TYR A 230 2.47 -5.22 -0.99
C TYR A 230 1.49 -5.50 0.15
N LYS A 231 1.75 -6.54 0.94
CA LYS A 231 0.98 -6.84 2.16
C LYS A 231 1.02 -5.71 3.20
N ASN A 232 2.06 -4.87 3.16
CA ASN A 232 2.21 -3.75 4.08
C ASN A 232 1.70 -2.42 3.51
N ASP A 233 1.12 -2.41 2.31
CA ASP A 233 0.55 -1.20 1.74
C ASP A 233 -0.56 -0.65 2.63
N TYR A 234 -0.67 0.68 2.69
CA TYR A 234 -1.67 1.33 3.53
C TYR A 234 -3.10 0.91 3.17
N ILE A 235 -3.43 0.79 1.88
CA ILE A 235 -4.76 0.31 1.46
C ILE A 235 -5.01 -1.13 1.91
N GLN A 236 -3.98 -1.98 2.00
CA GLN A 236 -4.11 -3.34 2.52
C GLN A 236 -4.41 -3.31 4.02
N GLN A 237 -3.68 -2.50 4.79
CA GLN A 237 -3.94 -2.34 6.23
C GLN A 237 -5.37 -1.88 6.49
N ARG A 238 -5.86 -0.88 5.73
CA ARG A 238 -7.25 -0.41 5.87
C ARG A 238 -8.28 -1.47 5.48
N TYR A 239 -7.98 -2.27 4.45
CA TYR A 239 -8.83 -3.40 4.08
C TYR A 239 -8.90 -4.44 5.20
N ASP A 240 -7.76 -4.80 5.77
CA ASP A 240 -7.65 -5.77 6.86
C ASP A 240 -8.39 -5.31 8.13
N ASP A 241 -8.37 -4.00 8.43
CA ASP A 241 -9.14 -3.42 9.54
C ASP A 241 -10.65 -3.67 9.41
N VAL A 242 -11.18 -3.65 8.18
CA VAL A 242 -12.61 -3.94 7.93
C VAL A 242 -12.89 -5.43 8.05
N VAL A 243 -12.02 -6.26 7.48
CA VAL A 243 -12.15 -7.73 7.45
C VAL A 243 -12.03 -8.32 8.85
N ALA A 244 -11.10 -7.81 9.69
CA ALA A 244 -10.85 -8.33 11.03
C ALA A 244 -12.06 -8.27 11.98
N GLU A 245 -13.08 -7.46 11.66
CA GLU A 245 -14.27 -7.31 12.49
C GLU A 245 -15.43 -8.24 12.14
N LYS A 246 -15.29 -9.03 11.10
CA LYS A 246 -16.37 -9.90 10.62
C LYS A 246 -15.89 -11.33 10.42
N GLU A 247 -16.79 -12.27 10.69
CA GLU A 247 -16.69 -13.61 10.13
C GLU A 247 -16.83 -13.48 8.61
N THR A 248 -15.71 -13.56 7.92
CA THR A 248 -15.65 -13.54 6.47
C THR A 248 -15.65 -14.96 5.94
N VAL A 249 -16.43 -15.22 4.90
CA VAL A 249 -16.30 -16.43 4.12
C VAL A 249 -15.27 -16.19 3.04
N THR A 250 -14.10 -16.81 3.18
CA THR A 250 -13.08 -16.81 2.13
C THR A 250 -13.51 -17.78 1.03
N ARG A 251 -13.55 -17.32 -0.19
CA ARG A 251 -13.77 -18.16 -1.37
C ARG A 251 -12.49 -18.27 -2.18
N THR A 252 -12.18 -19.52 -2.55
CA THR A 252 -11.10 -19.80 -3.49
C THR A 252 -11.68 -19.88 -4.89
N HIS A 253 -11.17 -19.09 -5.81
CA HIS A 253 -11.52 -19.13 -7.22
C HIS A 253 -10.37 -19.72 -8.02
N HIS A 254 -10.67 -20.80 -8.71
CA HIS A 254 -9.76 -21.42 -9.66
C HIS A 254 -9.79 -20.70 -11.01
N PHE A 255 -8.63 -20.26 -11.47
CA PHE A 255 -8.48 -19.71 -12.80
C PHE A 255 -7.44 -20.52 -13.58
N LYS A 256 -7.80 -20.93 -14.78
CA LYS A 256 -6.90 -21.55 -15.73
C LYS A 256 -6.74 -20.64 -16.93
N LEU A 257 -5.50 -20.39 -17.35
CA LEU A 257 -5.23 -19.71 -18.61
C LEU A 257 -5.48 -20.71 -19.75
N ASP A 258 -6.35 -20.35 -20.70
CA ASP A 258 -6.87 -21.22 -21.76
C ASP A 258 -5.87 -21.54 -22.88
N ASP A 259 -4.59 -21.25 -22.71
CA ASP A 259 -3.61 -21.44 -23.78
C ASP A 259 -2.63 -22.57 -23.51
N THR A 260 -2.43 -23.35 -24.54
CA THR A 260 -1.22 -24.14 -24.69
C THR A 260 -0.09 -23.20 -25.09
N LEU A 261 0.99 -23.15 -24.32
CA LEU A 261 2.20 -22.40 -24.69
C LEU A 261 2.75 -22.93 -26.04
N PRO A 262 3.55 -22.12 -26.77
CA PRO A 262 4.16 -22.54 -28.02
C PRO A 262 4.98 -23.85 -27.94
N ASP A 263 5.45 -24.22 -26.74
CA ASP A 263 6.17 -25.48 -26.45
C ASP A 263 5.23 -26.66 -26.14
N GLY A 264 3.92 -26.47 -26.17
CA GLY A 264 2.93 -27.49 -25.89
C GLY A 264 2.59 -27.69 -24.41
N THR A 265 3.15 -26.88 -23.50
CA THR A 265 2.78 -26.92 -22.08
C THR A 265 1.40 -26.29 -21.85
N GLU A 266 0.64 -26.84 -20.90
CA GLU A 266 -0.65 -26.27 -20.50
C GLU A 266 -0.47 -24.94 -19.79
N GLY A 267 -1.47 -24.05 -19.94
CA GLY A 267 -1.50 -22.77 -19.25
C GLY A 267 -1.47 -22.94 -17.72
N ASN A 268 -0.88 -21.96 -17.06
CA ASN A 268 -0.79 -21.94 -15.59
C ASN A 268 -2.18 -21.87 -14.94
N GLU A 269 -2.35 -22.62 -13.87
CA GLU A 269 -3.50 -22.54 -12.99
C GLU A 269 -3.17 -21.65 -11.80
N PHE A 270 -4.15 -20.84 -11.36
CA PHE A 270 -4.01 -19.95 -10.22
C PHE A 270 -5.21 -20.08 -9.30
N ASP A 271 -4.94 -20.18 -8.01
CA ASP A 271 -5.94 -20.06 -6.97
C ASP A 271 -5.89 -18.64 -6.42
N ILE A 272 -7.02 -17.95 -6.50
CA ILE A 272 -7.18 -16.61 -5.95
C ILE A 272 -8.20 -16.71 -4.82
N GLU A 273 -7.80 -16.30 -3.64
CA GLU A 273 -8.67 -16.22 -2.48
C GLU A 273 -9.11 -14.78 -2.26
N TRP A 274 -10.41 -14.56 -2.11
CA TRP A 274 -10.95 -13.30 -1.62
C TRP A 274 -12.15 -13.52 -0.70
N GLU A 275 -12.37 -12.58 0.17
CA GLU A 275 -13.51 -12.57 1.06
C GLU A 275 -14.78 -12.26 0.28
N GLU A 276 -15.87 -12.94 0.64
CA GLU A 276 -17.13 -12.74 0.00
C GLU A 276 -17.68 -11.34 0.23
N ASP A 277 -17.90 -10.67 -0.87
CA ASP A 277 -18.64 -9.42 -1.08
C ASP A 277 -18.79 -8.41 0.06
N HIS A 278 -18.39 -7.20 -0.28
CA HIS A 278 -18.73 -5.94 0.40
C HIS A 278 -18.95 -6.05 1.91
N ILE A 279 -17.83 -6.09 2.62
CA ILE A 279 -17.85 -6.06 4.07
C ILE A 279 -18.13 -4.63 4.50
N LEU A 280 -19.24 -4.42 5.21
CA LEU A 280 -19.53 -3.17 5.87
C LEU A 280 -19.25 -3.33 7.37
N SER A 281 -18.18 -2.66 7.85
CA SER A 281 -17.91 -2.51 9.26
C SER A 281 -18.73 -1.37 9.83
N TYR A 282 -19.35 -1.58 11.01
CA TYR A 282 -20.15 -0.57 11.70
C TYR A 282 -19.36 0.27 12.72
N LYS A 283 -18.02 0.17 12.73
CA LYS A 283 -17.18 1.16 13.44
C LYS A 283 -17.46 2.56 12.92
N TYR A 284 -17.03 3.56 13.67
CA TYR A 284 -16.95 4.89 13.16
C TYR A 284 -15.48 5.21 12.80
N PRO A 285 -15.24 5.69 11.58
CA PRO A 285 -16.16 5.83 10.46
C PRO A 285 -16.69 4.47 9.97
N ARG A 286 -17.95 4.40 9.53
CA ARG A 286 -18.53 3.20 8.92
C ARG A 286 -17.76 2.86 7.66
N MET A 287 -17.13 1.70 7.63
CA MET A 287 -16.20 1.31 6.58
C MET A 287 -16.82 0.26 5.66
N TYR A 288 -16.67 0.48 4.36
CA TYR A 288 -17.00 -0.49 3.33
C TYR A 288 -15.72 -0.89 2.59
N ALA A 289 -15.47 -2.18 2.46
CA ALA A 289 -14.33 -2.71 1.72
C ALA A 289 -14.78 -3.58 0.55
N LEU A 290 -14.05 -3.48 -0.56
CA LEU A 290 -14.23 -4.31 -1.75
C LEU A 290 -12.85 -4.69 -2.29
N ARG A 291 -12.64 -6.00 -2.53
CA ARG A 291 -11.46 -6.52 -3.23
C ARG A 291 -11.93 -7.35 -4.42
N ARG A 292 -11.51 -6.95 -5.64
CA ARG A 292 -11.89 -7.68 -6.85
C ARG A 292 -10.80 -7.67 -7.91
N PRO A 293 -10.54 -8.79 -8.57
CA PRO A 293 -9.69 -8.83 -9.75
C PRO A 293 -10.30 -8.04 -10.90
N THR A 294 -9.45 -7.63 -11.84
CA THR A 294 -9.85 -6.81 -12.98
C THR A 294 -10.99 -7.44 -13.79
N TRP A 295 -10.89 -8.73 -14.06
CA TRP A 295 -11.85 -9.48 -14.90
C TRP A 295 -13.20 -9.77 -14.23
N ASP A 296 -13.30 -9.58 -12.93
CA ASP A 296 -14.54 -9.76 -12.20
C ASP A 296 -15.37 -8.47 -12.15
N ILE A 297 -14.72 -7.34 -11.93
CA ILE A 297 -15.42 -6.04 -11.87
C ILE A 297 -15.63 -5.38 -13.25
N ASN A 298 -14.69 -5.57 -14.17
CA ASN A 298 -14.76 -5.00 -15.53
C ASN A 298 -15.33 -6.04 -16.51
N PRO A 299 -16.60 -5.93 -16.93
CA PRO A 299 -17.23 -6.92 -17.79
C PRO A 299 -16.64 -7.02 -19.20
N THR A 300 -15.76 -6.10 -19.58
CA THR A 300 -15.08 -6.10 -20.89
C THR A 300 -13.74 -6.81 -20.85
N ARG A 301 -13.34 -7.37 -19.72
CA ARG A 301 -12.04 -8.04 -19.52
C ARG A 301 -12.20 -9.48 -19.08
N SER A 302 -11.25 -10.29 -19.48
CA SER A 302 -11.09 -11.68 -19.01
C SER A 302 -9.68 -11.89 -18.47
N ILE A 303 -9.46 -12.95 -17.71
CA ILE A 303 -8.12 -13.30 -17.21
C ILE A 303 -7.14 -13.51 -18.38
N ASN A 304 -7.60 -14.01 -19.50
CA ASN A 304 -6.80 -14.28 -20.69
C ASN A 304 -6.22 -13.01 -21.35
N ASP A 305 -6.83 -11.84 -21.11
CA ASP A 305 -6.27 -10.57 -21.56
C ASP A 305 -4.91 -10.26 -20.91
N PHE A 306 -4.64 -10.88 -19.78
CA PHE A 306 -3.43 -10.66 -18.96
C PHE A 306 -2.44 -11.81 -19.02
N LYS A 307 -2.68 -12.86 -19.81
CA LYS A 307 -1.86 -14.07 -19.88
C LYS A 307 -0.36 -13.78 -20.07
N VAL A 308 0.00 -12.84 -20.93
CA VAL A 308 1.41 -12.45 -21.14
C VAL A 308 2.07 -11.93 -19.86
N ALA A 309 1.33 -11.18 -19.03
CA ALA A 309 1.85 -10.70 -17.77
C ALA A 309 2.04 -11.84 -16.77
N PHE A 310 1.09 -12.79 -16.72
CA PHE A 310 1.20 -13.99 -15.87
C PHE A 310 2.39 -14.87 -16.27
N TYR A 311 2.61 -15.11 -17.55
CA TYR A 311 3.77 -15.88 -18.01
C TYR A 311 5.10 -15.19 -17.75
N LYS A 312 5.12 -13.86 -17.83
CA LYS A 312 6.33 -13.09 -17.57
C LYS A 312 6.68 -13.01 -16.08
N ASN A 313 5.70 -12.78 -15.23
CA ASN A 313 5.89 -12.65 -13.77
C ASN A 313 4.54 -12.84 -13.06
N ALA A 314 4.22 -14.10 -12.71
CA ALA A 314 2.96 -14.45 -12.07
C ALA A 314 2.71 -13.71 -10.74
N PRO A 315 3.69 -13.60 -9.81
CA PRO A 315 3.49 -12.83 -8.57
C PRO A 315 3.12 -11.36 -8.80
N ASP A 316 3.79 -10.66 -9.73
CA ASP A 316 3.45 -9.27 -10.08
C ASP A 316 2.06 -9.18 -10.73
N ALA A 317 1.73 -10.11 -11.61
CA ALA A 317 0.43 -10.16 -12.26
C ALA A 317 -0.71 -10.41 -11.27
N LEU A 318 -0.52 -11.33 -10.30
CA LEU A 318 -1.47 -11.59 -9.21
C LEU A 318 -1.70 -10.34 -8.35
N GLY A 319 -0.64 -9.65 -7.93
CA GLY A 319 -0.78 -8.40 -7.19
C GLY A 319 -1.51 -7.33 -7.99
N ARG A 320 -1.08 -7.12 -9.22
CA ARG A 320 -1.54 -6.02 -10.07
C ARG A 320 -2.95 -6.19 -10.62
N PHE A 321 -3.32 -7.40 -11.05
CA PHE A 321 -4.60 -7.65 -11.72
C PHE A 321 -5.60 -8.43 -10.87
N ALA A 322 -5.12 -9.28 -9.96
CA ALA A 322 -5.98 -10.07 -9.07
C ALA A 322 -6.11 -9.48 -7.66
N CYS A 323 -5.43 -8.37 -7.35
CA CYS A 323 -5.40 -7.76 -6.02
C CYS A 323 -4.87 -8.67 -4.92
N MET A 324 -4.02 -9.64 -5.26
CA MET A 324 -3.32 -10.48 -4.30
C MET A 324 -1.93 -9.90 -4.04
N PRO A 325 -1.73 -9.15 -2.95
CA PRO A 325 -0.44 -8.52 -2.69
C PRO A 325 0.62 -9.58 -2.42
N SER A 326 1.76 -9.43 -3.07
CA SER A 326 2.95 -10.20 -2.73
C SER A 326 3.53 -9.74 -1.39
N GLU A 327 4.33 -10.59 -0.75
CA GLU A 327 5.00 -10.20 0.51
C GLU A 327 5.96 -9.02 0.30
N ALA A 328 6.65 -8.96 -0.84
CA ALA A 328 7.33 -7.76 -1.35
C ALA A 328 7.57 -7.91 -2.86
N ILE A 329 7.42 -6.85 -3.68
CA ILE A 329 7.63 -6.89 -5.14
C ILE A 329 9.10 -7.06 -5.50
N ASP A 330 10.00 -6.55 -4.67
CA ASP A 330 11.43 -6.79 -4.68
C ASP A 330 11.87 -7.32 -3.31
N ALA A 331 11.18 -8.39 -2.84
CA ALA A 331 11.77 -9.15 -1.78
C ALA A 331 13.18 -9.48 -2.24
N PHE A 332 14.11 -8.86 -1.57
CA PHE A 332 15.53 -9.09 -1.77
C PHE A 332 15.79 -10.61 -1.74
N PHE A 333 15.11 -11.29 -0.82
CA PHE A 333 15.02 -12.74 -0.75
C PHE A 333 13.65 -13.22 -1.26
N LYS A 334 13.64 -13.95 -2.36
CA LYS A 334 12.43 -14.37 -3.06
C LYS A 334 11.66 -15.54 -2.41
N SER A 335 12.22 -16.19 -1.39
CA SER A 335 11.59 -17.32 -0.70
C SER A 335 11.70 -17.14 0.81
N ARG A 336 10.55 -16.88 1.45
CA ARG A 336 10.43 -16.82 2.91
C ARG A 336 10.79 -18.17 3.56
N GLU A 337 10.38 -19.27 2.96
CA GLU A 337 10.72 -20.62 3.43
C GLU A 337 12.24 -20.83 3.54
N LYS A 338 13.01 -20.33 2.57
CA LYS A 338 14.48 -20.44 2.59
C LYS A 338 15.12 -19.56 3.65
N ILE A 339 14.54 -18.39 3.91
CA ILE A 339 14.97 -17.53 5.02
C ILE A 339 14.68 -18.25 6.34
N GLU A 340 13.46 -18.73 6.56
CA GLU A 340 13.06 -19.40 7.79
C GLU A 340 13.91 -20.67 8.03
N LYS A 341 14.23 -21.40 6.96
CA LYS A 341 15.13 -22.55 7.02
C LYS A 341 16.55 -22.17 7.46
N ALA A 342 17.08 -21.05 6.94
CA ALA A 342 18.41 -20.57 7.34
C ALA A 342 18.47 -20.15 8.82
N PHE A 343 17.35 -19.78 9.42
CA PHE A 343 17.23 -19.38 10.84
C PHE A 343 16.65 -20.48 11.74
N SER A 344 16.40 -21.68 11.25
CA SER A 344 15.70 -22.74 11.99
C SER A 344 16.43 -23.24 13.23
N ASN A 345 17.75 -23.04 13.30
CA ASN A 345 18.63 -23.54 14.39
C ASN A 345 19.29 -22.39 15.17
N MET A 346 18.68 -21.20 15.18
CA MET A 346 19.26 -20.05 15.89
C MET A 346 19.33 -20.28 17.41
N SER A 347 20.53 -20.09 17.95
CA SER A 347 20.77 -19.96 19.39
C SER A 347 21.58 -18.69 19.66
N LEU A 348 21.27 -17.99 20.76
CA LEU A 348 22.02 -16.77 21.10
C LEU A 348 23.42 -17.13 21.58
N ALA A 349 24.45 -16.52 20.98
CA ALA A 349 25.85 -16.70 21.33
C ALA A 349 26.22 -16.11 22.70
N VAL A 350 25.38 -15.23 23.23
CA VAL A 350 25.56 -14.56 24.53
C VAL A 350 24.30 -14.67 25.36
N ASP A 351 24.48 -14.80 26.69
CA ASP A 351 23.37 -14.78 27.68
C ASP A 351 22.82 -13.34 27.89
N GLU A 352 21.80 -13.22 28.74
CA GLU A 352 21.20 -11.94 29.14
C GLU A 352 22.16 -10.94 29.78
N PHE A 353 23.28 -11.43 30.34
CA PHE A 353 24.36 -10.62 30.93
C PHE A 353 25.48 -10.27 29.93
N GLY A 354 25.36 -10.66 28.66
CA GLY A 354 26.36 -10.43 27.62
C GLY A 354 27.59 -11.36 27.70
N ARG A 355 27.52 -12.46 28.48
CA ARG A 355 28.58 -13.47 28.55
C ARG A 355 28.36 -14.52 27.48
N PHE A 356 29.46 -14.99 26.87
CA PHE A 356 29.36 -16.04 25.87
C PHE A 356 28.87 -17.35 26.45
N GLU A 357 27.92 -17.95 25.77
CA GLU A 357 27.44 -19.31 26.05
C GLU A 357 28.56 -20.34 25.91
N ASN A 358 28.50 -21.43 26.67
CA ASN A 358 29.54 -22.46 26.68
C ASN A 358 29.69 -23.18 25.34
N TRP A 359 28.61 -23.35 24.60
CA TRP A 359 28.62 -23.98 23.30
C TRP A 359 29.26 -23.10 22.20
N PHE A 360 29.27 -21.78 22.39
CA PHE A 360 29.84 -20.85 21.45
C PHE A 360 31.37 -20.85 21.54
N ALA A 361 31.98 -21.77 20.86
CA ALA A 361 33.42 -22.01 20.85
C ALA A 361 33.99 -22.00 19.42
N PRO A 362 35.23 -21.48 19.21
CA PRO A 362 35.85 -21.46 17.89
C PRO A 362 36.19 -22.87 17.40
N ASP A 363 35.95 -23.12 16.11
CA ASP A 363 36.54 -24.26 15.42
C ASP A 363 38.00 -23.89 15.01
N PRO A 364 39.01 -24.65 15.44
CA PRO A 364 40.41 -24.35 15.17
C PRO A 364 40.77 -24.41 13.67
N ASP A 365 39.99 -25.08 12.85
CA ASP A 365 40.22 -25.28 11.42
C ASP A 365 39.50 -24.25 10.57
N LYS A 366 38.72 -23.33 11.19
CA LYS A 366 37.96 -22.30 10.48
C LYS A 366 38.60 -20.91 10.60
N GLU A 367 38.38 -20.11 9.57
CA GLU A 367 38.66 -18.65 9.59
C GLU A 367 37.32 -17.92 9.60
N TYR A 368 37.22 -16.87 10.42
CA TYR A 368 36.01 -16.10 10.66
C TYR A 368 36.11 -14.73 10.02
N PHE A 369 35.03 -14.25 9.48
CA PHE A 369 34.89 -12.96 8.82
C PHE A 369 33.91 -12.12 9.61
N LEU A 370 34.28 -10.88 9.92
CA LEU A 370 33.42 -9.96 10.64
C LEU A 370 33.03 -8.79 9.74
N HIS A 371 31.82 -8.31 9.93
CA HIS A 371 31.39 -7.02 9.38
C HIS A 371 30.80 -6.17 10.48
N VAL A 372 31.16 -4.88 10.51
CA VAL A 372 30.72 -3.91 11.51
C VAL A 372 30.03 -2.76 10.82
N ASP A 373 28.79 -2.56 11.15
CA ASP A 373 27.99 -1.41 10.79
C ASP A 373 27.92 -0.45 11.98
N LEU A 374 28.62 0.71 11.85
CA LEU A 374 28.72 1.70 12.92
C LEU A 374 27.63 2.74 12.82
N ALA A 375 26.74 2.76 13.80
CA ALA A 375 25.77 3.83 13.98
C ALA A 375 25.81 4.38 15.41
N GLN A 376 25.65 5.70 15.58
CA GLN A 376 25.86 6.36 16.88
C GLN A 376 24.58 6.83 17.57
N LYS A 377 23.60 7.38 16.83
CA LYS A 377 22.47 8.12 17.42
C LYS A 377 21.08 7.68 17.00
N HIS A 378 20.89 7.23 15.78
CA HIS A 378 19.56 6.98 15.22
C HIS A 378 19.34 5.53 14.80
N ASP A 379 20.39 4.84 14.39
CA ASP A 379 20.36 3.47 13.92
C ASP A 379 21.10 2.53 14.89
N HIS A 380 20.82 1.23 14.81
CA HIS A 380 21.54 0.22 15.57
C HIS A 380 22.96 0.07 15.05
N CYS A 381 23.94 0.02 15.96
CA CYS A 381 25.28 -0.44 15.63
C CYS A 381 25.29 -1.98 15.69
N ALA A 382 25.86 -2.65 14.70
CA ALA A 382 25.88 -4.11 14.65
C ALA A 382 27.25 -4.68 14.30
N VAL A 383 27.54 -5.87 14.85
CA VAL A 383 28.66 -6.72 14.47
C VAL A 383 28.11 -8.09 14.10
N SER A 384 28.39 -8.53 12.89
CA SER A 384 28.12 -9.89 12.43
C SER A 384 29.41 -10.69 12.26
N MET A 385 29.36 -11.99 12.55
CA MET A 385 30.46 -12.93 12.34
C MET A 385 29.96 -14.15 11.60
N ALA A 386 30.70 -14.57 10.57
CA ALA A 386 30.39 -15.74 9.79
C ALA A 386 31.66 -16.49 9.37
N HIS A 387 31.50 -17.78 9.03
CA HIS A 387 32.57 -18.56 8.43
C HIS A 387 32.08 -19.40 7.25
N VAL A 388 33.02 -19.92 6.45
CA VAL A 388 32.72 -20.88 5.41
C VAL A 388 32.68 -22.28 6.04
N GLN A 389 31.48 -22.88 6.10
CA GLN A 389 31.30 -24.22 6.64
C GLN A 389 31.98 -25.27 5.75
N LYS A 390 31.67 -25.23 4.45
CA LYS A 390 32.25 -26.09 3.42
C LYS A 390 32.08 -25.50 2.02
N TRP A 391 32.78 -26.04 1.05
CA TRP A 391 32.62 -25.72 -0.36
C TRP A 391 31.80 -26.80 -1.06
N VAL A 392 30.90 -26.41 -1.95
CA VAL A 392 30.05 -27.26 -2.76
C VAL A 392 30.12 -26.85 -4.22
N ASN A 393 29.89 -27.75 -5.15
CA ASN A 393 29.81 -27.42 -6.55
C ASN A 393 28.35 -27.05 -6.91
N VAL A 394 28.13 -25.82 -7.36
CA VAL A 394 26.83 -25.32 -7.80
C VAL A 394 26.79 -25.32 -9.32
N LYS A 395 25.70 -25.88 -9.88
CA LYS A 395 25.48 -25.92 -11.32
C LYS A 395 25.12 -24.52 -11.83
N VAL A 396 25.93 -23.97 -12.73
CA VAL A 396 25.70 -22.67 -13.36
C VAL A 396 24.99 -22.81 -14.71
N THR A 397 25.40 -23.83 -15.47
CA THR A 397 24.75 -24.25 -16.73
C THR A 397 24.66 -25.77 -16.76
N ASP A 398 24.00 -26.34 -17.78
CA ASP A 398 23.90 -27.78 -17.91
C ASP A 398 25.25 -28.50 -18.03
N THR A 399 26.28 -27.77 -18.46
CA THR A 399 27.62 -28.31 -18.69
C THR A 399 28.71 -27.75 -17.78
N TYR A 400 28.37 -26.75 -16.92
CA TYR A 400 29.35 -26.07 -16.09
C TYR A 400 28.89 -25.91 -14.64
N SER A 401 29.76 -26.33 -13.72
CA SER A 401 29.59 -26.13 -12.29
C SER A 401 30.79 -25.39 -11.72
N GLN A 402 30.59 -24.59 -10.72
CA GLN A 402 31.63 -23.85 -10.01
C GLN A 402 31.58 -24.10 -8.50
N PRO A 403 32.74 -24.08 -7.80
CA PRO A 403 32.75 -24.14 -6.34
C PRO A 403 32.13 -22.91 -5.73
N ALA A 404 31.26 -23.08 -4.76
CA ALA A 404 30.60 -22.04 -4.01
C ALA A 404 30.58 -22.37 -2.50
N PRO A 405 30.73 -21.38 -1.61
CA PRO A 405 30.73 -21.65 -0.17
C PRO A 405 29.30 -21.88 0.36
N ILE A 406 29.18 -22.76 1.35
CA ILE A 406 28.11 -22.74 2.31
C ILE A 406 28.60 -21.86 3.46
N VAL A 407 27.83 -20.83 3.77
CA VAL A 407 28.17 -19.82 4.79
C VAL A 407 27.32 -20.07 6.03
N GLU A 408 27.96 -20.09 7.19
CA GLU A 408 27.31 -20.15 8.49
C GLU A 408 27.51 -18.83 9.21
N VAL A 409 26.40 -18.23 9.69
CA VAL A 409 26.42 -17.02 10.51
C VAL A 409 26.53 -17.44 11.96
N ASP A 410 27.69 -17.24 12.55
CA ASP A 410 28.02 -17.68 13.90
C ASP A 410 27.43 -16.79 14.98
N ALA A 411 27.42 -15.48 14.75
CA ALA A 411 26.90 -14.52 15.70
C ALA A 411 26.51 -13.20 15.05
N VAL A 412 25.46 -12.60 15.59
CA VAL A 412 25.11 -11.20 15.33
C VAL A 412 24.86 -10.54 16.70
N ARG A 413 25.55 -9.42 16.95
CA ARG A 413 25.31 -8.60 18.13
C ARG A 413 25.03 -7.16 17.69
N TYR A 414 24.05 -6.54 18.33
CA TYR A 414 23.72 -5.14 18.05
C TYR A 414 23.58 -4.33 19.34
N TRP A 415 23.76 -3.02 19.20
CA TRP A 415 23.62 -2.03 20.28
C TRP A 415 22.59 -1.00 19.82
N THR A 416 21.61 -0.76 20.66
CA THR A 416 20.53 0.19 20.38
C THR A 416 20.82 1.50 21.10
N PRO A 417 20.96 2.64 20.39
CA PRO A 417 21.02 3.94 21.04
C PRO A 417 19.68 4.27 21.71
N THR A 418 19.72 5.04 22.77
CA THR A 418 18.53 5.61 23.39
C THR A 418 18.54 7.13 23.21
N PRO A 419 17.41 7.86 23.40
CA PRO A 419 17.38 9.31 23.30
C PRO A 419 18.44 10.01 24.15
N ASP A 420 18.85 9.42 25.27
CA ASP A 420 19.77 9.99 26.26
C ASP A 420 21.18 9.38 26.19
N LYS A 421 21.39 8.29 25.43
CA LYS A 421 22.68 7.59 25.36
C LYS A 421 22.98 7.11 23.95
N SER A 422 24.03 7.66 23.36
CA SER A 422 24.60 7.14 22.11
C SER A 422 25.33 5.81 22.33
N VAL A 423 25.52 5.04 21.23
CA VAL A 423 26.31 3.80 21.27
C VAL A 423 27.76 4.12 21.62
N ASP A 424 28.30 3.42 22.61
CA ASP A 424 29.73 3.49 22.95
C ASP A 424 30.53 2.54 22.05
N PHE A 425 31.32 3.10 21.17
CA PHE A 425 32.15 2.33 20.25
C PHE A 425 33.27 1.55 21.00
N THR A 426 33.56 1.88 22.26
CA THR A 426 34.45 1.09 23.10
C THR A 426 33.88 -0.28 23.39
N GLU A 427 32.56 -0.36 23.68
CA GLU A 427 31.87 -1.63 23.91
C GLU A 427 31.89 -2.51 22.65
N VAL A 428 31.73 -1.91 21.47
CA VAL A 428 31.78 -2.62 20.17
C VAL A 428 33.18 -3.18 19.92
N LYS A 429 34.21 -2.37 20.15
CA LYS A 429 35.60 -2.80 20.04
C LYS A 429 35.93 -3.94 21.01
N ASP A 430 35.55 -3.78 22.28
CA ASP A 430 35.83 -4.77 23.31
C ASP A 430 35.13 -6.12 23.03
N TYR A 431 33.93 -6.08 22.43
CA TYR A 431 33.29 -7.29 21.94
C TYR A 431 34.12 -7.99 20.85
N ILE A 432 34.62 -7.26 19.85
CA ILE A 432 35.47 -7.83 18.79
C ILE A 432 36.76 -8.41 19.37
N LEU A 433 37.38 -7.73 20.32
CA LEU A 433 38.57 -8.23 21.01
C LEU A 433 38.29 -9.47 21.86
N SER A 434 37.10 -9.56 22.47
CA SER A 434 36.70 -10.70 23.25
C SER A 434 36.51 -11.98 22.38
N LEU A 435 36.02 -11.85 21.17
CA LEU A 435 35.94 -12.96 20.19
C LEU A 435 37.34 -13.49 19.90
N ARG A 436 38.29 -12.62 19.64
CA ARG A 436 39.68 -13.02 19.44
C ARG A 436 40.28 -13.69 20.67
N THR A 437 40.07 -13.12 21.86
CA THR A 437 40.55 -13.70 23.12
C THR A 437 39.98 -15.07 23.38
N LYS A 438 38.73 -15.30 22.98
CA LYS A 438 38.07 -16.63 23.04
C LYS A 438 38.69 -17.63 22.05
N GLY A 439 39.49 -17.18 21.09
CA GLY A 439 40.23 -18.06 20.17
C GLY A 439 39.74 -18.07 18.72
N PHE A 440 38.72 -17.27 18.38
CA PHE A 440 38.27 -17.15 16.97
C PHE A 440 39.37 -16.58 16.08
N LYS A 441 39.76 -17.30 15.00
CA LYS A 441 40.74 -16.87 14.02
C LYS A 441 40.12 -15.85 13.06
N ILE A 442 40.07 -14.57 13.46
CA ILE A 442 39.49 -13.50 12.66
C ILE A 442 40.38 -13.23 11.45
N ARG A 443 39.94 -13.57 10.25
CA ARG A 443 40.65 -13.35 9.00
C ARG A 443 40.67 -11.89 8.60
N VAL A 444 39.47 -11.26 8.66
CA VAL A 444 39.27 -9.86 8.34
C VAL A 444 38.04 -9.32 9.09
N CYS A 445 38.11 -8.09 9.53
CA CYS A 445 37.00 -7.33 10.07
C CYS A 445 36.71 -6.15 9.13
N THR A 446 35.57 -6.16 8.45
CA THR A 446 35.20 -5.12 7.49
C THR A 446 34.29 -4.08 8.11
N PHE A 447 34.39 -2.84 7.63
CA PHE A 447 33.62 -1.69 8.12
C PHE A 447 33.05 -0.89 6.96
N ASP A 448 31.91 -0.26 7.17
CA ASP A 448 31.48 0.82 6.29
C ASP A 448 32.43 2.05 6.42
N ARG A 449 32.40 2.91 5.40
CA ARG A 449 33.31 4.10 5.35
C ARG A 449 33.03 5.12 6.44
N TRP A 450 31.83 5.12 7.00
CA TRP A 450 31.47 6.15 7.97
C TRP A 450 32.09 5.87 9.35
N ASN A 451 32.82 6.84 9.88
CA ASN A 451 33.36 6.90 11.25
C ASN A 451 34.20 5.67 11.72
N SER A 452 34.71 4.87 10.79
CA SER A 452 35.37 3.58 11.10
C SER A 452 36.89 3.68 11.29
N HIS A 453 37.52 4.79 10.87
CA HIS A 453 39.00 4.88 10.74
C HIS A 453 39.73 4.67 12.07
N ASP A 454 39.28 5.29 13.16
CA ASP A 454 39.92 5.17 14.47
C ASP A 454 39.82 3.75 15.03
N MET A 455 38.61 3.15 14.97
CA MET A 455 38.40 1.76 15.41
C MET A 455 39.24 0.78 14.61
N MET A 456 39.33 0.94 13.30
CA MET A 456 40.16 0.11 12.42
C MET A 456 41.63 0.19 12.80
N GLN A 457 42.15 1.38 13.11
CA GLN A 457 43.55 1.55 13.57
C GLN A 457 43.79 0.87 14.91
N GLN A 458 42.88 1.01 15.87
CA GLN A 458 42.98 0.36 17.17
C GLN A 458 42.97 -1.16 17.03
N LEU A 459 42.04 -1.75 16.25
CA LEU A 459 41.95 -3.18 16.03
C LEU A 459 43.23 -3.74 15.36
N LYS A 460 43.83 -3.00 14.42
CA LYS A 460 45.13 -3.36 13.80
C LYS A 460 46.26 -3.47 14.83
N GLN A 461 46.28 -2.60 15.84
CA GLN A 461 47.29 -2.68 16.93
C GLN A 461 47.16 -3.98 17.71
N TYR A 462 45.96 -4.54 17.81
CA TYR A 462 45.73 -5.86 18.38
C TYR A 462 45.86 -7.01 17.39
N GLY A 463 46.38 -6.74 16.16
CA GLY A 463 46.66 -7.77 15.15
C GLY A 463 45.41 -8.32 14.45
N ILE A 464 44.29 -7.59 14.42
CA ILE A 464 43.13 -7.90 13.61
C ILE A 464 43.26 -7.16 12.28
N ASN A 465 43.20 -7.91 11.17
CA ASN A 465 43.17 -7.28 9.85
C ASN A 465 41.84 -6.57 9.63
N THR A 466 41.88 -5.30 9.22
CA THR A 466 40.69 -4.49 8.99
C THR A 466 40.67 -3.89 7.60
N GLU A 467 39.53 -3.89 6.96
CA GLU A 467 39.30 -3.36 5.61
C GLU A 467 38.02 -2.53 5.56
N THR A 468 37.94 -1.58 4.64
CA THR A 468 36.71 -0.84 4.37
C THR A 468 35.97 -1.54 3.26
N LEU A 469 34.71 -1.89 3.52
CA LEU A 469 33.81 -2.52 2.55
C LEU A 469 32.58 -1.64 2.35
N SER A 470 32.46 -1.01 1.19
CA SER A 470 31.21 -0.34 0.83
C SER A 470 30.25 -1.36 0.24
N VAL A 471 29.12 -1.57 0.90
CA VAL A 471 28.08 -2.47 0.42
C VAL A 471 27.49 -1.92 -0.88
N ALA A 472 27.57 -2.71 -1.97
CA ALA A 472 27.11 -2.37 -3.30
C ALA A 472 26.09 -3.41 -3.77
N LYS A 473 25.32 -3.11 -4.82
CA LYS A 473 24.29 -4.01 -5.37
C LYS A 473 24.80 -5.44 -5.58
N LYS A 474 26.05 -5.61 -6.01
CA LYS A 474 26.63 -6.95 -6.19
C LYS A 474 26.62 -7.79 -4.91
N HIS A 475 26.93 -7.20 -3.75
CA HIS A 475 26.95 -7.93 -2.47
C HIS A 475 25.55 -8.39 -2.07
N TYR A 476 24.54 -7.57 -2.38
CA TYR A 476 23.16 -7.96 -2.20
C TYR A 476 22.74 -9.09 -3.15
N ASP A 477 23.12 -9.01 -4.42
CA ASP A 477 22.82 -10.04 -5.41
C ASP A 477 23.52 -11.38 -5.02
N ASP A 478 24.78 -11.34 -4.54
CA ASP A 478 25.50 -12.50 -4.04
C ASP A 478 24.80 -13.11 -2.81
N MET A 479 24.35 -12.31 -1.86
CA MET A 479 23.63 -12.77 -0.67
C MET A 479 22.27 -13.38 -1.02
N ALA A 480 21.52 -12.76 -1.95
CA ALA A 480 20.25 -13.30 -2.44
C ALA A 480 20.47 -14.68 -3.09
N MET A 481 21.57 -14.86 -3.82
CA MET A 481 21.92 -16.13 -4.44
C MET A 481 22.31 -17.20 -3.40
N VAL A 482 23.05 -16.83 -2.36
CA VAL A 482 23.41 -17.74 -1.26
C VAL A 482 22.17 -18.27 -0.56
N VAL A 483 21.18 -17.44 -0.30
CA VAL A 483 19.88 -17.85 0.28
C VAL A 483 19.06 -18.68 -0.72
N ALA A 484 19.00 -18.27 -1.99
CA ALA A 484 18.23 -18.96 -3.02
C ALA A 484 18.75 -20.38 -3.28
N GLU A 485 20.02 -20.64 -3.08
CA GLU A 485 20.67 -21.93 -3.28
C GLU A 485 20.82 -22.75 -1.99
N ASP A 486 20.12 -22.39 -0.90
CA ASP A 486 20.20 -23.03 0.43
C ASP A 486 21.65 -23.13 0.97
N ARG A 487 22.45 -22.08 0.73
CA ARG A 487 23.86 -22.02 1.14
C ARG A 487 24.13 -21.09 2.36
N LEU A 488 23.06 -20.62 3.02
CA LEU A 488 23.10 -19.89 4.30
C LEU A 488 22.57 -20.78 5.41
N SER A 489 23.28 -20.80 6.57
CA SER A 489 22.84 -21.46 7.80
C SER A 489 23.26 -20.65 9.05
#